data_6a426a623d37ba0f134b343ce58df660
#
_entry.id   6a426a623d37ba0f134b343ce58df660
#
_cell.length_a   1.000
_cell.length_b   1.000
_cell.length_c   1.000
_cell.angle_alpha   90.00
_cell.angle_beta   90.00
_cell.angle_gamma   90.00
#
_symmetry.space_group_name_H-M   'P 1'
#
loop_
_entity.id
_entity.type
_entity.pdbx_description
1 polymer ?
#
loop_
_entity_poly.entity_id
_entity_poly.type
_entity_poly.pdbx_seq_one_letter_code
_entity_poly.pdbx_strand_id
1 'polypeptide(L)'
;MNSRKEARTDSYGKQEATMIAGIAIILMFIHHFFGFEEYRFYGNGFYEPVKIGGISIERMLAAFGKLCVAIFAFNSGVAIWKKRNNYISPKALLVRASKFLLNYWIVMFLFMAYAIIAKEPAPDMRSLYCNLLGLNTGPEYEYVNVAFAWYVFFYIVLLAISPLLITIFNQTNRKVDILMFMAFSFIPELISNPLWNTIASTLPAAIAGILTAKWNLFSLAGNILRNCHSLLLCISLAIVAITRQTLILFNLTWGGTTPSLPCSQYFYLQG
;
A
#
# COMPACT_ATOMS: atom_id res chain seq x y z
N MET A 1 25.33 -21.27 -28.44
CA MET A 1 25.30 -21.02 -26.98
C MET A 1 24.88 -19.59 -26.58
N ASN A 2 24.32 -18.78 -27.49
CA ASN A 2 23.97 -17.37 -27.26
C ASN A 2 22.49 -17.05 -27.11
N SER A 3 21.56 -18.01 -27.29
CA SER A 3 20.11 -17.71 -27.26
C SER A 3 19.48 -17.63 -25.86
N ARG A 4 20.18 -18.07 -24.81
CA ARG A 4 19.69 -18.02 -23.43
C ARG A 4 19.97 -16.70 -22.68
N LYS A 5 20.86 -15.86 -23.18
CA LYS A 5 21.19 -14.56 -22.53
C LYS A 5 20.25 -13.42 -22.94
N GLU A 6 19.66 -13.45 -24.12
CA GLU A 6 18.76 -12.38 -24.58
C GLU A 6 17.34 -12.42 -24.00
N ALA A 7 16.86 -13.60 -23.60
CA ALA A 7 15.52 -13.76 -23.02
C ALA A 7 15.38 -13.25 -21.56
N ARG A 8 16.47 -12.78 -20.92
CA ARG A 8 16.49 -12.42 -19.49
C ARG A 8 16.31 -10.94 -19.21
N THR A 9 16.18 -10.10 -20.22
CA THR A 9 16.30 -8.64 -20.04
C THR A 9 14.98 -7.89 -19.87
N ASP A 10 13.79 -8.49 -20.05
CA ASP A 10 12.58 -7.70 -20.26
C ASP A 10 11.35 -8.08 -19.43
N SER A 11 11.47 -8.88 -18.40
CA SER A 11 10.30 -9.22 -17.60
C SER A 11 10.50 -8.95 -16.11
N TYR A 12 9.71 -8.05 -15.55
CA TYR A 12 9.48 -7.96 -14.12
C TYR A 12 9.00 -9.34 -13.61
N GLY A 13 9.93 -10.11 -13.08
CA GLY A 13 9.73 -11.48 -12.66
C GLY A 13 9.44 -11.62 -11.17
N LYS A 14 9.48 -12.86 -10.69
CA LYS A 14 9.30 -13.15 -9.26
C LYS A 14 10.43 -12.56 -8.41
N GLN A 15 11.65 -12.53 -8.92
CA GLN A 15 12.81 -12.03 -8.19
C GLN A 15 12.69 -10.53 -7.97
N GLU A 16 12.39 -9.76 -9.01
CA GLU A 16 12.19 -8.31 -8.94
C GLU A 16 11.01 -7.96 -8.02
N ALA A 17 9.90 -8.67 -8.14
CA ALA A 17 8.74 -8.49 -7.26
C ALA A 17 9.11 -8.75 -5.78
N THR A 18 9.94 -9.76 -5.51
CA THR A 18 10.39 -10.08 -4.14
C THR A 18 11.34 -9.00 -3.61
N MET A 19 12.26 -8.51 -4.43
CA MET A 19 13.16 -7.41 -4.03
C MET A 19 12.38 -6.14 -3.69
N ILE A 20 11.44 -5.75 -4.54
CA ILE A 20 10.60 -4.56 -4.32
C ILE A 20 9.69 -4.75 -3.10
N ALA A 21 9.17 -5.95 -2.87
CA ALA A 21 8.42 -6.26 -1.66
C ALA A 21 9.31 -6.14 -0.40
N GLY A 22 10.58 -6.54 -0.47
CA GLY A 22 11.54 -6.33 0.61
C GLY A 22 11.75 -4.84 0.94
N ILE A 23 11.91 -4.00 -0.08
CA ILE A 23 11.99 -2.54 0.08
C ILE A 23 10.69 -2.01 0.71
N ALA A 24 9.53 -2.47 0.25
CA ALA A 24 8.24 -2.06 0.81
C ALA A 24 8.10 -2.44 2.30
N ILE A 25 8.63 -3.58 2.72
CA ILE A 25 8.66 -3.97 4.15
C ILE A 25 9.50 -2.99 4.96
N ILE A 26 10.68 -2.59 4.47
CA ILE A 26 11.51 -1.59 5.15
C ILE A 26 10.78 -0.26 5.26
N LEU A 27 10.16 0.19 4.18
CA LEU A 27 9.35 1.43 4.16
C LEU A 27 8.17 1.33 5.13
N MET A 28 7.49 0.18 5.20
CA MET A 28 6.41 -0.06 6.14
C MET A 28 6.90 0.03 7.59
N PHE A 29 8.08 -0.53 7.89
CA PHE A 29 8.69 -0.43 9.20
C PHE A 29 8.95 1.03 9.58
N ILE A 30 9.56 1.81 8.68
CA ILE A 30 9.82 3.24 8.86
C ILE A 30 8.51 4.00 9.08
N HIS A 31 7.47 3.69 8.29
CA HIS A 31 6.15 4.33 8.42
C HIS A 31 5.54 4.08 9.80
N HIS A 32 5.47 2.83 10.22
CA HIS A 32 4.88 2.49 11.52
C HIS A 32 5.73 2.94 12.70
N PHE A 33 7.04 2.90 12.58
CA PHE A 33 7.94 3.27 13.67
C PHE A 33 7.93 4.78 13.96
N PHE A 34 7.92 5.62 12.92
CA PHE A 34 8.00 7.07 13.07
C PHE A 34 6.67 7.80 12.89
N GLY A 35 5.65 7.14 12.31
CA GLY A 35 4.41 7.77 11.89
C GLY A 35 3.37 7.93 13.00
N PHE A 36 3.41 7.09 14.02
CA PHE A 36 2.39 7.04 15.05
C PHE A 36 2.98 7.46 16.39
N GLU A 37 2.40 8.51 17.00
CA GLU A 37 2.84 9.02 18.29
C GLU A 37 2.61 8.02 19.43
N GLU A 38 1.60 7.20 19.29
CA GLU A 38 1.21 6.17 20.26
C GLU A 38 2.27 5.07 20.42
N TYR A 39 3.05 4.81 19.37
CA TYR A 39 4.19 3.88 19.42
C TYR A 39 5.48 4.53 19.94
N ARG A 40 5.43 5.82 20.29
CA ARG A 40 6.55 6.51 20.92
C ARG A 40 6.66 6.01 22.35
N PHE A 41 7.56 5.09 22.55
CA PHE A 41 7.77 4.35 23.78
C PHE A 41 7.68 5.21 25.04
N TYR A 42 6.72 4.91 25.93
CA TYR A 42 6.65 5.30 27.33
C TYR A 42 6.61 6.81 27.62
N GLY A 43 5.88 7.59 26.85
CA GLY A 43 5.59 8.99 27.20
C GLY A 43 6.71 9.99 26.95
N ASN A 44 7.92 9.57 26.63
CA ASN A 44 9.06 10.45 26.42
C ASN A 44 9.25 10.90 24.96
N GLY A 45 8.48 10.35 24.03
CA GLY A 45 8.57 10.68 22.60
C GLY A 45 9.93 10.36 21.98
N PHE A 46 10.04 10.44 20.66
CA PHE A 46 11.35 10.49 20.01
C PHE A 46 11.96 11.87 20.19
N TYR A 47 13.27 11.91 20.43
CA TYR A 47 14.02 13.14 20.29
C TYR A 47 13.99 13.55 18.81
N GLU A 48 13.34 14.66 18.50
CA GLU A 48 13.19 15.22 17.16
C GLU A 48 14.10 16.46 17.02
N PRO A 49 15.41 16.29 16.82
CA PRO A 49 16.37 17.39 16.87
C PRO A 49 16.28 18.33 15.67
N VAL A 50 15.81 17.82 14.54
CA VAL A 50 15.78 18.57 13.28
C VAL A 50 14.35 18.67 12.76
N LYS A 51 13.88 19.92 12.59
CA LYS A 51 12.56 20.24 12.03
C LYS A 51 12.72 21.15 10.81
N ILE A 52 11.98 20.84 9.75
CA ILE A 52 11.89 21.62 8.53
C ILE A 52 10.43 22.07 8.40
N GLY A 53 10.17 23.39 8.41
CA GLY A 53 8.80 23.91 8.35
C GLY A 53 7.92 23.47 9.53
N GLY A 54 8.54 23.20 10.72
CA GLY A 54 7.82 22.74 11.91
C GLY A 54 7.58 21.21 11.96
N ILE A 55 7.94 20.47 10.93
CA ILE A 55 7.76 19.00 10.84
C ILE A 55 9.12 18.33 11.02
N SER A 56 9.19 17.32 11.87
CA SER A 56 10.43 16.57 12.09
C SER A 56 10.81 15.70 10.88
N ILE A 57 12.10 15.44 10.71
CA ILE A 57 12.61 14.56 9.63
C ILE A 57 12.01 13.15 9.78
N GLU A 58 11.83 12.67 10.99
CA GLU A 58 11.26 11.38 11.31
C GLU A 58 9.82 11.26 10.77
N ARG A 59 8.99 12.29 10.96
CA ARG A 59 7.64 12.35 10.40
C ARG A 59 7.66 12.41 8.86
N MET A 60 8.61 13.13 8.28
CA MET A 60 8.79 13.18 6.84
C MET A 60 9.16 11.79 6.29
N LEU A 61 10.06 11.06 6.96
CA LEU A 61 10.42 9.69 6.60
C LEU A 61 9.23 8.74 6.74
N ALA A 62 8.44 8.88 7.80
CA ALA A 62 7.23 8.10 7.98
C ALA A 62 6.21 8.32 6.86
N ALA A 63 5.97 9.58 6.48
CA ALA A 63 5.09 9.92 5.37
C ALA A 63 5.60 9.34 4.03
N PHE A 64 6.91 9.34 3.81
CA PHE A 64 7.52 8.67 2.66
C PHE A 64 7.34 7.15 2.74
N GLY A 65 7.50 6.57 3.93
CA GLY A 65 7.32 5.13 4.18
C GLY A 65 5.94 4.60 3.80
N LYS A 66 4.90 5.44 3.82
CA LYS A 66 3.53 5.08 3.39
C LYS A 66 3.45 4.57 1.94
N LEU A 67 4.47 4.83 1.10
CA LEU A 67 4.58 4.25 -0.23
C LEU A 67 4.57 2.71 -0.24
N CYS A 68 4.87 2.07 0.89
CA CYS A 68 4.84 0.61 1.01
C CYS A 68 3.51 0.01 0.55
N VAL A 69 2.40 0.65 0.91
CA VAL A 69 1.04 0.20 0.56
C VAL A 69 0.83 0.22 -0.95
N ALA A 70 1.19 1.33 -1.60
CA ALA A 70 1.08 1.45 -3.05
C ALA A 70 1.96 0.42 -3.77
N ILE A 71 3.16 0.13 -3.25
CA ILE A 71 4.06 -0.88 -3.81
C ILE A 71 3.45 -2.29 -3.69
N PHE A 72 2.87 -2.65 -2.55
CA PHE A 72 2.21 -3.96 -2.39
C PHE A 72 0.98 -4.08 -3.29
N ALA A 73 0.16 -3.03 -3.39
CA ALA A 73 -1.01 -3.01 -4.27
C ALA A 73 -0.59 -3.13 -5.75
N PHE A 74 0.42 -2.38 -6.17
CA PHE A 74 0.99 -2.44 -7.51
C PHE A 74 1.50 -3.84 -7.85
N ASN A 75 2.30 -4.46 -6.97
CA ASN A 75 2.79 -5.82 -7.16
C ASN A 75 1.64 -6.84 -7.28
N SER A 76 0.58 -6.65 -6.50
CA SER A 76 -0.63 -7.47 -6.59
C SER A 76 -1.29 -7.33 -7.95
N GLY A 77 -1.41 -6.11 -8.47
CA GLY A 77 -1.93 -5.83 -9.81
C GLY A 77 -1.11 -6.50 -10.93
N VAL A 78 0.23 -6.40 -10.86
CA VAL A 78 1.13 -7.09 -11.80
C VAL A 78 0.91 -8.61 -11.74
N ALA A 79 0.81 -9.18 -10.54
CA ALA A 79 0.59 -10.63 -10.36
C ALA A 79 -0.78 -11.08 -10.90
N ILE A 80 -1.83 -10.29 -10.69
CA ILE A 80 -3.18 -10.52 -11.24
C ILE A 80 -3.11 -10.62 -12.75
N TRP A 81 -2.50 -9.64 -13.41
CA TRP A 81 -2.43 -9.65 -14.88
C TRP A 81 -1.55 -10.78 -15.43
N LYS A 82 -0.36 -10.97 -14.89
CA LYS A 82 0.56 -12.02 -15.37
C LYS A 82 0.02 -13.44 -15.17
N LYS A 83 -0.80 -13.65 -14.15
CA LYS A 83 -1.41 -14.95 -13.82
C LYS A 83 -2.93 -14.95 -14.02
N ARG A 84 -3.44 -14.10 -14.92
CA ARG A 84 -4.88 -13.85 -15.09
C ARG A 84 -5.73 -15.10 -15.22
N ASN A 85 -5.24 -16.13 -15.93
CA ASN A 85 -5.97 -17.40 -16.06
C ASN A 85 -6.24 -18.09 -14.71
N ASN A 86 -5.35 -17.90 -13.73
CA ASN A 86 -5.51 -18.44 -12.38
C ASN A 86 -6.38 -17.54 -11.49
N TYR A 87 -6.58 -16.26 -11.85
CA TYR A 87 -7.41 -15.33 -11.09
C TYR A 87 -8.87 -15.31 -11.55
N ILE A 88 -9.21 -15.96 -12.65
CA ILE A 88 -10.60 -16.16 -13.10
C ILE A 88 -11.24 -17.35 -12.37
N SER A 89 -10.46 -18.30 -11.87
CA SER A 89 -10.97 -19.49 -11.20
C SER A 89 -11.37 -19.20 -9.75
N PRO A 90 -12.66 -19.36 -9.36
CA PRO A 90 -13.11 -19.14 -7.98
C PRO A 90 -12.36 -20.00 -6.96
N LYS A 91 -12.06 -21.26 -7.31
CA LYS A 91 -11.29 -22.17 -6.46
C LYS A 91 -9.87 -21.63 -6.19
N ALA A 92 -9.22 -21.12 -7.22
CA ALA A 92 -7.87 -20.55 -7.07
C ALA A 92 -7.89 -19.26 -6.25
N LEU A 93 -8.92 -18.42 -6.39
CA LEU A 93 -9.11 -17.23 -5.56
C LEU A 93 -9.34 -17.58 -4.09
N LEU A 94 -10.20 -18.55 -3.82
CA LEU A 94 -10.46 -19.02 -2.46
C LEU A 94 -9.18 -19.55 -1.80
N VAL A 95 -8.39 -20.37 -2.49
CA VAL A 95 -7.11 -20.87 -1.98
C VAL A 95 -6.13 -19.74 -1.68
N ARG A 96 -6.09 -18.69 -2.51
CA ARG A 96 -5.22 -17.52 -2.27
C ARG A 96 -5.69 -16.72 -1.06
N ALA A 97 -6.99 -16.45 -0.97
CA ALA A 97 -7.59 -15.74 0.14
C ALA A 97 -7.35 -16.51 1.46
N SER A 98 -7.60 -17.83 1.47
CA SER A 98 -7.37 -18.65 2.65
C SER A 98 -5.90 -18.67 3.09
N LYS A 99 -4.95 -18.82 2.16
CA LYS A 99 -3.51 -18.77 2.51
C LYS A 99 -3.10 -17.42 3.07
N PHE A 100 -3.63 -16.34 2.50
CA PHE A 100 -3.33 -14.99 2.97
C PHE A 100 -3.91 -14.75 4.37
N LEU A 101 -5.18 -15.11 4.60
CA LEU A 101 -5.84 -15.01 5.90
C LEU A 101 -5.16 -15.87 6.95
N LEU A 102 -4.77 -17.10 6.63
CA LEU A 102 -4.05 -17.96 7.58
C LEU A 102 -2.74 -17.32 8.04
N ASN A 103 -1.95 -16.77 7.13
CA ASN A 103 -0.72 -16.05 7.50
C ASN A 103 -1.02 -14.83 8.39
N TYR A 104 -2.06 -14.07 8.05
CA TYR A 104 -2.50 -12.94 8.85
C TYR A 104 -2.95 -13.38 10.25
N TRP A 105 -3.77 -14.41 10.36
CA TRP A 105 -4.26 -14.92 11.64
C TRP A 105 -3.14 -15.43 12.54
N ILE A 106 -2.09 -16.05 11.98
CA ILE A 106 -0.93 -16.44 12.78
C ILE A 106 -0.33 -15.21 13.48
N VAL A 107 -0.10 -14.13 12.72
CA VAL A 107 0.43 -12.88 13.28
C VAL A 107 -0.54 -12.28 14.30
N MET A 108 -1.82 -12.23 13.97
CA MET A 108 -2.85 -11.71 14.86
C MET A 108 -2.93 -12.48 16.18
N PHE A 109 -2.89 -13.82 16.13
CA PHE A 109 -2.89 -14.64 17.35
C PHE A 109 -1.64 -14.45 18.20
N LEU A 110 -0.48 -14.19 17.60
CA LEU A 110 0.72 -13.81 18.35
C LEU A 110 0.54 -12.48 19.07
N PHE A 111 -0.08 -11.48 18.45
CA PHE A 111 -0.42 -10.22 19.10
C PHE A 111 -1.45 -10.41 20.22
N MET A 112 -2.46 -11.25 20.01
CA MET A 112 -3.45 -11.59 21.05
C MET A 112 -2.79 -12.27 22.24
N ALA A 113 -1.89 -13.22 22.01
CA ALA A 113 -1.14 -13.88 23.08
C ALA A 113 -0.28 -12.86 23.86
N TYR A 114 0.37 -11.93 23.16
CA TYR A 114 1.10 -10.84 23.81
C TYR A 114 0.17 -9.97 24.68
N ALA A 115 -1.00 -9.59 24.16
CA ALA A 115 -1.95 -8.77 24.90
C ALA A 115 -2.44 -9.46 26.19
N ILE A 116 -2.70 -10.77 26.13
CA ILE A 116 -3.07 -11.57 27.31
C ILE A 116 -1.94 -11.54 28.36
N ILE A 117 -0.68 -11.69 27.92
CA ILE A 117 0.48 -11.63 28.80
C ILE A 117 0.65 -10.21 29.38
N ALA A 118 0.41 -9.17 28.59
CA ALA A 118 0.46 -7.78 29.00
C ALA A 118 -0.75 -7.35 29.86
N LYS A 119 -1.71 -8.25 30.09
CA LYS A 119 -2.96 -8.00 30.83
C LYS A 119 -3.83 -6.88 30.21
N GLU A 120 -3.76 -6.73 28.89
CA GLU A 120 -4.67 -5.87 28.16
C GLU A 120 -6.12 -6.39 28.27
N PRO A 121 -7.13 -5.51 28.25
CA PRO A 121 -8.52 -5.93 28.29
C PRO A 121 -8.86 -6.85 27.12
N ALA A 122 -9.67 -7.87 27.36
CA ALA A 122 -10.12 -8.77 26.29
C ALA A 122 -10.96 -7.99 25.25
N PRO A 123 -10.82 -8.31 23.95
CA PRO A 123 -11.65 -7.68 22.91
C PRO A 123 -13.11 -8.06 23.12
N ASP A 124 -14.01 -7.17 22.80
CA ASP A 124 -15.40 -7.55 22.61
C ASP A 124 -15.54 -8.40 21.33
N MET A 125 -16.67 -9.07 21.17
CA MET A 125 -16.90 -9.96 20.01
C MET A 125 -16.89 -9.20 18.68
N ARG A 126 -17.33 -7.94 18.67
CA ARG A 126 -17.33 -7.10 17.47
C ARG A 126 -15.90 -6.76 17.04
N SER A 127 -15.07 -6.30 17.97
CA SER A 127 -13.66 -6.03 17.73
C SER A 127 -12.92 -7.28 17.26
N LEU A 128 -13.21 -8.44 17.85
CA LEU A 128 -12.63 -9.70 17.43
C LEU A 128 -12.97 -10.03 15.96
N TYR A 129 -14.25 -9.94 15.57
CA TYR A 129 -14.66 -10.17 14.17
C TYR A 129 -14.03 -9.16 13.20
N CYS A 130 -14.01 -7.89 13.57
CA CYS A 130 -13.38 -6.86 12.74
C CYS A 130 -11.89 -7.15 12.54
N ASN A 131 -11.18 -7.52 13.59
CA ASN A 131 -9.77 -7.90 13.49
C ASN A 131 -9.56 -9.16 12.64
N LEU A 132 -10.39 -10.21 12.83
CA LEU A 132 -10.28 -11.43 12.02
C LEU A 132 -10.46 -11.20 10.51
N LEU A 133 -11.30 -10.24 10.15
CA LEU A 133 -11.61 -9.93 8.75
C LEU A 133 -10.78 -8.75 8.19
N GLY A 134 -9.97 -8.09 9.02
CA GLY A 134 -9.22 -6.91 8.62
C GLY A 134 -10.08 -5.65 8.43
N LEU A 135 -11.25 -5.59 9.06
CA LEU A 135 -12.21 -4.47 8.96
C LEU A 135 -11.87 -3.31 9.90
N ASN A 136 -10.62 -3.17 10.30
CA ASN A 136 -10.18 -2.12 11.21
C ASN A 136 -10.12 -0.78 10.48
N THR A 137 -10.98 0.15 10.91
CA THR A 137 -11.10 1.47 10.33
C THR A 137 -11.03 2.60 11.35
N GLY A 138 -10.82 2.28 12.61
CA GLY A 138 -10.73 3.27 13.66
C GLY A 138 -10.31 2.65 14.99
N PRO A 139 -9.87 3.48 15.95
CA PRO A 139 -9.35 3.03 17.24
C PRO A 139 -10.37 2.21 18.05
N GLU A 140 -11.66 2.40 17.83
CA GLU A 140 -12.74 1.65 18.47
C GLU A 140 -12.80 0.17 18.08
N TYR A 141 -12.13 -0.23 17.00
CA TYR A 141 -12.05 -1.62 16.53
C TYR A 141 -10.64 -2.19 16.63
N GLU A 142 -9.68 -1.37 17.06
CA GLU A 142 -8.31 -1.81 17.24
C GLU A 142 -8.18 -2.59 18.54
N TYR A 143 -8.07 -3.91 18.41
CA TYR A 143 -7.55 -4.73 19.47
C TYR A 143 -6.08 -5.01 19.18
N VAL A 144 -5.23 -4.64 20.15
CA VAL A 144 -3.76 -4.89 20.07
C VAL A 144 -3.06 -4.14 18.91
N ASN A 145 -3.51 -2.93 18.58
CA ASN A 145 -2.84 -2.05 17.61
C ASN A 145 -2.53 -2.71 16.25
N VAL A 146 -3.44 -3.52 15.71
CA VAL A 146 -3.29 -4.11 14.39
C VAL A 146 -3.79 -3.13 13.33
N ALA A 147 -3.31 -1.89 13.37
CA ALA A 147 -3.71 -0.80 12.50
C ALA A 147 -3.52 -1.09 11.00
N PHE A 148 -2.66 -2.05 10.64
CA PHE A 148 -2.42 -2.47 9.26
C PHE A 148 -3.46 -3.48 8.73
N ALA A 149 -4.41 -3.93 9.56
CA ALA A 149 -5.38 -4.97 9.19
C ALA A 149 -6.28 -4.56 8.02
N TRP A 150 -6.56 -3.27 7.83
CA TRP A 150 -7.32 -2.76 6.68
C TRP A 150 -6.74 -3.19 5.32
N TYR A 151 -5.41 -3.38 5.23
CA TYR A 151 -4.78 -3.87 3.99
C TYR A 151 -5.14 -5.33 3.70
N VAL A 152 -5.40 -6.12 4.73
CA VAL A 152 -5.91 -7.50 4.60
C VAL A 152 -7.26 -7.48 3.90
N PHE A 153 -8.16 -6.62 4.35
CA PHE A 153 -9.47 -6.46 3.73
C PHE A 153 -9.36 -5.93 2.29
N PHE A 154 -8.54 -4.90 2.06
CA PHE A 154 -8.24 -4.42 0.70
C PHE A 154 -7.82 -5.57 -0.23
N TYR A 155 -6.88 -6.42 0.23
CA TYR A 155 -6.41 -7.52 -0.60
C TYR A 155 -7.49 -8.57 -0.90
N ILE A 156 -8.37 -8.86 0.05
CA ILE A 156 -9.51 -9.76 -0.16
C ILE A 156 -10.50 -9.15 -1.17
N VAL A 157 -10.81 -7.86 -1.04
CA VAL A 157 -11.65 -7.14 -2.02
C VAL A 157 -10.98 -7.17 -3.41
N LEU A 158 -9.69 -6.88 -3.49
CA LEU A 158 -8.94 -6.92 -4.75
C LEU A 158 -8.99 -8.31 -5.40
N LEU A 159 -8.85 -9.38 -4.61
CA LEU A 159 -9.02 -10.76 -5.11
C LEU A 159 -10.44 -10.99 -5.63
N ALA A 160 -11.46 -10.55 -4.89
CA ALA A 160 -12.86 -10.74 -5.28
C ALA A 160 -13.22 -10.03 -6.58
N ILE A 161 -12.70 -8.81 -6.80
CA ILE A 161 -12.95 -8.05 -8.03
C ILE A 161 -11.99 -8.37 -9.17
N SER A 162 -10.92 -9.14 -8.92
CA SER A 162 -9.89 -9.43 -9.93
C SER A 162 -10.43 -10.08 -11.22
N PRO A 163 -11.44 -11.01 -11.21
CA PRO A 163 -12.01 -11.54 -12.45
C PRO A 163 -12.67 -10.46 -13.29
N LEU A 164 -13.38 -9.52 -12.63
CA LEU A 164 -14.03 -8.39 -13.31
C LEU A 164 -12.97 -7.45 -13.93
N LEU A 165 -11.93 -7.09 -13.17
CA LEU A 165 -10.85 -6.26 -13.68
C LEU A 165 -10.15 -6.91 -14.88
N ILE A 166 -9.87 -8.23 -14.82
CA ILE A 166 -9.26 -8.96 -15.92
C ILE A 166 -10.17 -8.92 -17.16
N THR A 167 -11.46 -9.16 -17.00
CA THR A 167 -12.43 -9.17 -18.10
C THR A 167 -12.48 -7.80 -18.77
N ILE A 168 -12.60 -6.74 -17.99
CA ILE A 168 -12.64 -5.36 -18.49
C ILE A 168 -11.34 -5.04 -19.24
N PHE A 169 -10.18 -5.20 -18.59
CA PHE A 169 -8.91 -4.83 -19.19
C PHE A 169 -8.49 -5.74 -20.37
N ASN A 170 -9.02 -6.95 -20.50
CA ASN A 170 -8.83 -7.77 -21.72
C ASN A 170 -9.54 -7.17 -22.95
N GLN A 171 -10.64 -6.46 -22.76
CA GLN A 171 -11.49 -5.92 -23.84
C GLN A 171 -11.15 -4.48 -24.20
N THR A 172 -10.42 -3.76 -23.35
CA THR A 172 -10.13 -2.35 -23.52
C THR A 172 -8.80 -2.09 -24.24
N ASN A 173 -8.74 -0.97 -24.97
CA ASN A 173 -7.53 -0.46 -25.59
C ASN A 173 -6.83 0.56 -24.67
N ARG A 174 -5.62 0.98 -25.05
CA ARG A 174 -4.77 1.86 -24.24
C ARG A 174 -5.44 3.18 -23.83
N LYS A 175 -6.22 3.79 -24.72
CA LYS A 175 -6.89 5.08 -24.43
C LYS A 175 -7.97 4.90 -23.35
N VAL A 176 -8.77 3.84 -23.48
CA VAL A 176 -9.81 3.50 -22.51
C VAL A 176 -9.18 3.10 -21.18
N ASP A 177 -8.10 2.35 -21.18
CA ASP A 177 -7.37 1.97 -19.96
C ASP A 177 -6.90 3.19 -19.17
N ILE A 178 -6.32 4.18 -19.86
CA ILE A 178 -5.87 5.43 -19.22
C ILE A 178 -7.07 6.20 -18.65
N LEU A 179 -8.16 6.31 -19.42
CA LEU A 179 -9.38 6.98 -18.93
C LEU A 179 -9.94 6.29 -17.70
N MET A 180 -10.01 4.97 -17.71
CA MET A 180 -10.45 4.19 -16.56
C MET A 180 -9.53 4.37 -15.36
N PHE A 181 -8.21 4.33 -15.55
CA PHE A 181 -7.26 4.58 -14.48
C PHE A 181 -7.48 5.96 -13.84
N MET A 182 -7.66 6.99 -14.66
CA MET A 182 -7.99 8.33 -14.16
C MET A 182 -9.32 8.34 -13.40
N ALA A 183 -10.37 7.73 -13.96
CA ALA A 183 -11.67 7.64 -13.29
C ALA A 183 -11.58 6.95 -11.93
N PHE A 184 -10.90 5.82 -11.84
CA PHE A 184 -10.67 5.11 -10.57
C PHE A 184 -9.86 5.94 -9.56
N SER A 185 -8.98 6.83 -10.02
CA SER A 185 -8.20 7.71 -9.16
C SER A 185 -9.04 8.83 -8.52
N PHE A 186 -10.21 9.15 -9.10
CA PHE A 186 -11.16 10.14 -8.54
C PHE A 186 -12.25 9.55 -7.66
N ILE A 187 -12.45 8.22 -7.68
CA ILE A 187 -13.48 7.55 -6.86
C ILE A 187 -13.33 7.83 -5.35
N PRO A 188 -12.12 7.87 -4.76
CA PRO A 188 -11.96 8.14 -3.34
C PRO A 188 -12.61 9.45 -2.89
N GLU A 189 -12.55 10.48 -3.72
CA GLU A 189 -13.14 11.79 -3.42
C GLU A 189 -14.68 11.76 -3.25
N LEU A 190 -15.33 10.70 -3.76
CA LEU A 190 -16.78 10.50 -3.71
C LEU A 190 -17.20 9.64 -2.50
N ILE A 191 -16.25 9.07 -1.77
CA ILE A 191 -16.53 8.10 -0.70
C ILE A 191 -16.27 8.73 0.65
N SER A 192 -17.33 8.95 1.42
CA SER A 192 -17.24 9.49 2.78
C SER A 192 -16.90 8.45 3.86
N ASN A 193 -17.16 7.17 3.59
CA ASN A 193 -16.84 6.11 4.57
C ASN A 193 -15.33 5.83 4.59
N PRO A 194 -14.66 5.92 5.75
CA PRO A 194 -13.19 5.83 5.85
C PRO A 194 -12.61 4.52 5.32
N LEU A 195 -13.24 3.36 5.61
CA LEU A 195 -12.78 2.07 5.11
C LEU A 195 -12.82 2.00 3.59
N TRP A 196 -13.97 2.33 3.01
CA TRP A 196 -14.12 2.28 1.56
C TRP A 196 -13.30 3.34 0.83
N ASN A 197 -13.10 4.50 1.47
CA ASN A 197 -12.18 5.53 0.96
C ASN A 197 -10.74 4.99 0.90
N THR A 198 -10.27 4.37 1.97
CA THR A 198 -8.93 3.78 2.04
C THR A 198 -8.74 2.67 0.99
N ILE A 199 -9.75 1.83 0.77
CA ILE A 199 -9.72 0.79 -0.27
C ILE A 199 -9.69 1.42 -1.66
N ALA A 200 -10.56 2.41 -1.90
CA ALA A 200 -10.66 3.08 -3.19
C ALA A 200 -9.37 3.86 -3.53
N SER A 201 -8.74 4.53 -2.55
CA SER A 201 -7.48 5.25 -2.74
C SER A 201 -6.28 4.34 -3.02
N THR A 202 -6.36 3.07 -2.60
CA THR A 202 -5.31 2.08 -2.84
C THR A 202 -5.48 1.35 -4.18
N LEU A 203 -6.73 1.25 -4.68
CA LEU A 203 -7.05 0.54 -5.91
C LEU A 203 -6.32 1.06 -7.16
N PRO A 204 -6.14 2.37 -7.38
CA PRO A 204 -5.37 2.90 -8.50
C PRO A 204 -3.95 2.33 -8.60
N ALA A 205 -3.28 2.10 -7.46
CA ALA A 205 -1.95 1.48 -7.47
C ALA A 205 -1.99 0.04 -8.00
N ALA A 206 -3.01 -0.74 -7.65
CA ALA A 206 -3.20 -2.08 -8.20
C ALA A 206 -3.53 -2.04 -9.70
N ILE A 207 -4.39 -1.11 -10.13
CA ILE A 207 -4.71 -0.90 -11.55
C ILE A 207 -3.45 -0.50 -12.33
N ALA A 208 -2.63 0.41 -11.80
CA ALA A 208 -1.34 0.77 -12.40
C ALA A 208 -0.45 -0.46 -12.59
N GLY A 209 -0.42 -1.39 -11.63
CA GLY A 209 0.28 -2.66 -11.76
C GLY A 209 -0.27 -3.55 -12.89
N ILE A 210 -1.61 -3.66 -13.01
CA ILE A 210 -2.28 -4.38 -14.12
C ILE A 210 -1.88 -3.77 -15.46
N LEU A 211 -2.00 -2.45 -15.60
CA LEU A 211 -1.70 -1.75 -16.86
C LEU A 211 -0.22 -1.82 -17.23
N THR A 212 0.67 -1.71 -16.24
CA THR A 212 2.11 -1.89 -16.45
C THR A 212 2.44 -3.26 -16.99
N ALA A 213 1.82 -4.30 -16.46
CA ALA A 213 2.00 -5.66 -16.95
C ALA A 213 1.31 -5.91 -18.30
N LYS A 214 0.11 -5.35 -18.52
CA LYS A 214 -0.65 -5.45 -19.77
C LYS A 214 0.12 -4.83 -20.94
N TRP A 215 0.70 -3.65 -20.72
CA TRP A 215 1.38 -2.87 -21.75
C TRP A 215 2.89 -3.11 -21.80
N ASN A 216 3.39 -4.07 -21.02
CA ASN A 216 4.82 -4.40 -20.89
C ASN A 216 5.69 -3.15 -20.65
N LEU A 217 5.22 -2.24 -19.79
CA LEU A 217 5.91 -0.96 -19.55
C LEU A 217 7.28 -1.16 -18.89
N PHE A 218 7.53 -2.29 -18.23
CA PHE A 218 8.86 -2.62 -17.69
C PHE A 218 9.90 -2.77 -18.78
N SER A 219 9.57 -3.40 -19.91
CA SER A 219 10.46 -3.50 -21.05
C SER A 219 10.76 -2.13 -21.66
N LEU A 220 9.72 -1.31 -21.81
CA LEU A 220 9.89 0.06 -22.29
C LEU A 220 10.78 0.88 -21.35
N ALA A 221 10.50 0.83 -20.05
CA ALA A 221 11.30 1.53 -19.04
C ALA A 221 12.74 1.02 -19.03
N GLY A 222 12.96 -0.31 -19.09
CA GLY A 222 14.28 -0.91 -19.14
C GLY A 222 15.10 -0.45 -20.37
N ASN A 223 14.46 -0.27 -21.54
CA ASN A 223 15.12 0.26 -22.72
C ASN A 223 15.50 1.75 -22.57
N ILE A 224 14.62 2.55 -21.97
CA ILE A 224 14.90 3.96 -21.67
C ILE A 224 16.03 4.08 -20.66
N LEU A 225 15.96 3.31 -19.55
CA LEU A 225 16.91 3.39 -18.46
C LEU A 225 18.31 2.89 -18.84
N ARG A 226 18.43 1.93 -19.78
CA ARG A 226 19.74 1.51 -20.33
C ARG A 226 20.47 2.64 -21.04
N ASN A 227 19.72 3.55 -21.63
CA ASN A 227 20.26 4.69 -22.40
C ASN A 227 20.40 5.96 -21.54
N CYS A 228 19.87 5.96 -20.31
CA CYS A 228 20.01 7.07 -19.38
C CYS A 228 21.23 6.90 -18.48
N HIS A 229 22.00 7.98 -18.32
CA HIS A 229 23.02 8.01 -17.28
C HIS A 229 22.39 7.78 -15.91
N SER A 230 23.01 6.95 -15.08
CA SER A 230 22.55 6.65 -13.70
C SER A 230 22.29 7.93 -12.88
N LEU A 231 23.06 8.98 -13.15
CA LEU A 231 22.90 10.29 -12.53
C LEU A 231 21.54 10.92 -12.86
N LEU A 232 21.10 10.88 -14.13
CA LEU A 232 19.79 11.43 -14.54
C LEU A 232 18.64 10.66 -13.89
N LEU A 233 18.79 9.33 -13.73
CA LEU A 233 17.82 8.52 -13.00
C LEU A 233 17.74 8.92 -11.53
N CYS A 234 18.88 9.05 -10.86
CA CYS A 234 18.93 9.48 -9.46
C CYS A 234 18.31 10.88 -9.28
N ILE A 235 18.61 11.82 -10.19
CA ILE A 235 18.02 13.17 -10.17
C ILE A 235 16.49 13.11 -10.36
N SER A 236 16.00 12.32 -11.33
CA SER A 236 14.55 12.21 -11.57
C SER A 236 13.81 11.60 -10.38
N LEU A 237 14.37 10.56 -9.76
CA LEU A 237 13.82 9.96 -8.54
C LEU A 237 13.83 10.93 -7.36
N ALA A 238 14.91 11.70 -7.21
CA ALA A 238 15.01 12.74 -6.18
C ALA A 238 13.95 13.85 -6.40
N ILE A 239 13.76 14.30 -7.62
CA ILE A 239 12.73 15.30 -7.95
C ILE A 239 11.33 14.76 -7.61
N VAL A 240 10.99 13.53 -7.98
CA VAL A 240 9.70 12.91 -7.65
C VAL A 240 9.50 12.81 -6.14
N ALA A 241 10.53 12.38 -5.41
CA ALA A 241 10.48 12.26 -3.96
C ALA A 241 10.31 13.64 -3.29
N ILE A 242 11.04 14.66 -3.74
CA ILE A 242 10.96 16.03 -3.22
C ILE A 242 9.57 16.62 -3.53
N THR A 243 9.07 16.49 -4.77
CA THR A 243 7.75 17.00 -5.17
C THR A 243 6.65 16.38 -4.32
N ARG A 244 6.68 15.04 -4.15
CA ARG A 244 5.75 14.35 -3.28
C ARG A 244 5.80 14.87 -1.85
N GLN A 245 7.02 15.04 -1.32
CA GLN A 245 7.20 15.51 0.05
C GLN A 245 6.73 16.95 0.24
N THR A 246 6.97 17.81 -0.77
CA THR A 246 6.48 19.20 -0.77
C THR A 246 4.96 19.25 -0.79
N LEU A 247 4.29 18.39 -1.58
CA LEU A 247 2.83 18.30 -1.60
C LEU A 247 2.26 17.83 -0.25
N ILE A 248 2.91 16.86 0.40
CA ILE A 248 2.51 16.41 1.74
C ILE A 248 2.67 17.57 2.75
N LEU A 249 3.80 18.27 2.74
CA LEU A 249 4.04 19.42 3.60
C LEU A 249 3.02 20.53 3.36
N PHE A 250 2.70 20.82 2.09
CA PHE A 250 1.70 21.83 1.72
C PHE A 250 0.33 21.45 2.28
N ASN A 251 -0.12 20.21 2.11
CA ASN A 251 -1.40 19.75 2.67
C ASN A 251 -1.42 19.78 4.19
N LEU A 252 -0.32 19.44 4.86
CA LEU A 252 -0.21 19.51 6.32
C LEU A 252 -0.18 20.95 6.85
N THR A 253 0.36 21.91 6.09
CA THR A 253 0.47 23.31 6.55
C THR A 253 -0.74 24.15 6.15
N TRP A 254 -1.41 23.87 5.04
CA TRP A 254 -2.51 24.69 4.51
C TRP A 254 -3.90 24.04 4.66
N GLY A 255 -3.98 22.72 4.80
CA GLY A 255 -5.23 22.00 5.12
C GLY A 255 -5.68 22.15 6.59
N GLY A 256 -4.87 22.76 7.43
CA GLY A 256 -5.03 22.84 8.89
C GLY A 256 -5.91 23.96 9.43
N THR A 257 -6.87 24.50 8.68
CA THR A 257 -7.85 25.48 9.21
C THR A 257 -9.14 24.84 9.77
N THR A 258 -9.19 23.53 9.93
CA THR A 258 -10.24 22.88 10.73
C THR A 258 -9.75 22.73 12.17
N PRO A 259 -10.58 23.11 13.18
CA PRO A 259 -10.13 23.15 14.57
C PRO A 259 -9.77 21.75 15.08
N SER A 260 -8.55 21.60 15.56
CA SER A 260 -8.04 20.59 16.50
C SER A 260 -8.70 19.20 16.49
N LEU A 261 -8.63 18.50 15.37
CA LEU A 261 -8.67 17.04 15.42
C LEU A 261 -7.28 16.56 15.89
N PRO A 262 -7.19 15.65 16.86
CA PRO A 262 -5.91 15.10 17.27
C PRO A 262 -5.17 14.51 16.08
N CYS A 263 -3.84 14.66 16.04
CA CYS A 263 -2.99 14.22 14.91
C CYS A 263 -3.21 12.77 14.46
N SER A 264 -3.72 11.91 15.34
CA SER A 264 -4.15 10.53 15.02
C SER A 264 -5.23 10.48 13.95
N GLN A 265 -6.18 11.43 13.90
CA GLN A 265 -7.24 11.44 12.90
C GLN A 265 -6.79 11.97 11.53
N TYR A 266 -5.77 12.83 11.47
CA TYR A 266 -5.24 13.31 10.19
C TYR A 266 -4.56 12.21 9.35
N PHE A 267 -3.96 11.22 9.99
CA PHE A 267 -3.36 10.09 9.29
C PHE A 267 -4.40 9.11 8.72
N TYR A 268 -5.61 9.09 9.29
CA TYR A 268 -6.71 8.25 8.81
C TYR A 268 -7.50 8.87 7.64
N LEU A 269 -7.50 10.21 7.49
CA LEU A 269 -8.29 10.91 6.47
C LEU A 269 -7.56 11.08 5.12
N GLN A 270 -6.26 10.80 5.04
CA GLN A 270 -5.47 10.91 3.81
C GLN A 270 -4.84 9.56 3.38
N GLY A 271 -5.41 8.46 3.83
CA GLY A 271 -4.99 7.09 3.54
C GLY A 271 -5.55 6.54 2.25
#